data_4af33c6153e897b54fa1dc324bd030c4
#
_entry.id   4af33c6153e897b54fa1dc324bd030c4
#
_cell.length_a   1.000
_cell.length_b   1.000
_cell.length_c   1.000
_cell.angle_alpha   90.00
_cell.angle_beta   90.00
_cell.angle_gamma   90.00
#
_symmetry.space_group_name_H-M   'P 1'
#
loop_
_entity.id
_entity.type
_entity.pdbx_description
1 polymer ?
#
loop_
_entity_poly.entity_id
_entity_poly.type
_entity_poly.pdbx_seq_one_letter_code
_entity_poly.pdbx_strand_id
1 'polypeptide(L)'
;LDQWLRDKADENAIELIPRYAIEVEPEDDKTDEELQLLENVHPDPLQRDEESHGAALLASSIQYHKRESKPVWWNIFDKAEKDLDELEGFEDVILIDEVTKSNWDKTSGQRVIHRTLKLTCTQNGDLRYLFDKGEYPHLLYDVPHTTRLEVAGSPRSLKGSKILDITEETIEFDETSKQMADTWDETPIAILPIAPINTDSISSVLRQELAAASLSYRTTTGSLFTKNAWTDILLRRPPRQKSGSLPHTNQNLDDITSALLDSDNSYIAVQGPPGTGKTHLGAHVIAELIGQHNWRIGVVAQSHAVIENLLNAVQKVNSAIPIAKTCKNQPLPSYHQEKVAPWARLQSGGYLIGGTAWTFSKSEIRDLRLDLIVVDEAGQFSLANTIASISSARTALLLGDPQQLPQVSQGTHPEPVNESALQHLLGTAKTISDEMGYFLDTTYRLHPLLAKPVSRLQYEDRLHSDDRCSKRNLKDIKPGLHIINMLHTGNTTKS
;
A
#
# COMPACT_ATOMS: atom_id res chain seq x y z
N LEU A 1 -6.51 1.32 -28.17
CA LEU A 1 -7.03 2.56 -27.58
C LEU A 1 -6.05 3.73 -27.81
N ASP A 2 -4.76 3.56 -27.50
CA ASP A 2 -3.73 4.61 -27.68
C ASP A 2 -3.65 5.09 -29.13
N GLN A 3 -3.57 4.19 -30.10
CA GLN A 3 -3.55 4.56 -31.51
C GLN A 3 -4.82 5.31 -31.92
N TRP A 4 -5.99 4.85 -31.49
CA TRP A 4 -7.26 5.51 -31.76
C TRP A 4 -7.33 6.92 -31.16
N LEU A 5 -6.79 7.11 -29.94
CA LEU A 5 -6.70 8.44 -29.30
C LEU A 5 -5.78 9.38 -30.10
N ARG A 6 -4.64 8.89 -30.61
CA ARG A 6 -3.72 9.66 -31.45
C ARG A 6 -4.38 10.07 -32.78
N ASP A 7 -5.02 9.11 -33.45
CA ASP A 7 -5.75 9.37 -34.67
C ASP A 7 -6.85 10.43 -34.48
N LYS A 8 -7.57 10.36 -33.35
CA LYS A 8 -8.61 11.35 -32.98
C LYS A 8 -8.03 12.71 -32.62
N ALA A 9 -6.89 12.77 -31.97
CA ALA A 9 -6.19 14.01 -31.68
C ALA A 9 -5.75 14.70 -33.01
N ASP A 10 -5.16 13.93 -33.91
CA ASP A 10 -4.74 14.41 -35.23
C ASP A 10 -5.93 14.90 -36.08
N GLU A 11 -7.05 14.13 -36.11
CA GLU A 11 -8.28 14.52 -36.81
C GLU A 11 -8.86 15.85 -36.28
N ASN A 12 -8.68 16.16 -35.02
CA ASN A 12 -9.24 17.37 -34.38
C ASN A 12 -8.20 18.47 -34.16
N ALA A 13 -6.99 18.32 -34.69
CA ALA A 13 -5.86 19.24 -34.49
C ALA A 13 -5.55 19.52 -32.99
N ILE A 14 -5.66 18.48 -32.16
CA ILE A 14 -5.33 18.52 -30.74
C ILE A 14 -3.89 18.10 -30.56
N GLU A 15 -3.07 18.98 -30.01
CA GLU A 15 -1.70 18.64 -29.63
C GLU A 15 -1.72 17.70 -28.41
N LEU A 16 -1.18 16.50 -28.55
CA LEU A 16 -1.02 15.57 -27.44
C LEU A 16 0.23 15.94 -26.65
N ILE A 17 0.04 16.44 -25.44
CA ILE A 17 1.13 16.74 -24.53
C ILE A 17 1.55 15.43 -23.85
N PRO A 18 2.82 15.00 -23.99
CA PRO A 18 3.31 13.81 -23.29
C PRO A 18 3.13 13.93 -21.77
N ARG A 19 2.76 12.81 -21.12
CA ARG A 19 2.47 12.80 -19.68
C ARG A 19 3.62 13.37 -18.82
N TYR A 20 4.86 13.13 -19.24
CA TYR A 20 6.05 13.68 -18.57
C TYR A 20 6.22 15.19 -18.72
N ALA A 21 5.47 15.83 -19.64
CA ALA A 21 5.47 17.30 -19.81
C ALA A 21 4.37 17.99 -19.00
N ILE A 22 3.48 17.23 -18.34
CA ILE A 22 2.24 17.80 -17.79
C ILE A 22 2.43 18.34 -16.36
N GLU A 23 3.42 17.94 -15.60
CA GLU A 23 3.75 18.56 -14.29
C GLU A 23 5.18 18.22 -13.90
N VAL A 24 6.10 19.08 -14.20
CA VAL A 24 7.40 19.10 -13.53
C VAL A 24 7.13 19.64 -12.13
N GLU A 25 7.25 18.82 -11.09
CA GLU A 25 7.33 19.33 -9.72
C GLU A 25 8.44 20.41 -9.71
N PRO A 26 8.22 21.58 -9.07
CA PRO A 26 9.27 22.59 -8.96
C PRO A 26 10.54 21.92 -8.42
N GLU A 27 11.70 22.25 -8.98
CA GLU A 27 12.99 21.70 -8.55
C GLU A 27 13.22 21.89 -7.04
N ASP A 28 12.70 22.98 -6.48
CA ASP A 28 12.76 23.32 -5.06
C ASP A 28 12.08 22.30 -4.12
N ASP A 29 11.22 21.43 -4.65
CA ASP A 29 10.53 20.39 -3.87
C ASP A 29 11.26 19.04 -3.89
N LYS A 30 12.28 18.87 -4.73
CA LYS A 30 13.07 17.63 -4.84
C LYS A 30 14.17 17.56 -3.78
N THR A 31 14.42 16.35 -3.29
CA THR A 31 15.55 16.12 -2.38
C THR A 31 16.87 16.03 -3.15
N ASP A 32 18.01 16.21 -2.43
CA ASP A 32 19.33 16.10 -3.06
C ASP A 32 19.54 14.71 -3.71
N GLU A 33 19.05 13.65 -3.09
CA GLU A 33 19.14 12.29 -3.63
C GLU A 33 18.32 12.12 -4.91
N GLU A 34 17.14 12.75 -4.99
CA GLU A 34 16.32 12.74 -6.22
C GLU A 34 17.05 13.45 -7.35
N LEU A 35 17.60 14.63 -7.09
CA LEU A 35 18.37 15.39 -8.08
C LEU A 35 19.59 14.61 -8.58
N GLN A 36 20.33 13.97 -7.68
CA GLN A 36 21.49 13.15 -8.04
C GLN A 36 21.12 11.89 -8.82
N LEU A 37 19.99 11.23 -8.49
CA LEU A 37 19.50 10.08 -9.25
C LEU A 37 19.07 10.48 -10.67
N LEU A 38 18.46 11.66 -10.81
CA LEU A 38 17.96 12.18 -12.09
C LEU A 38 19.07 12.85 -12.94
N GLU A 39 20.28 12.97 -12.43
CA GLU A 39 21.41 13.51 -13.18
C GLU A 39 21.64 12.66 -14.45
N ASN A 40 21.60 13.29 -15.61
CA ASN A 40 21.72 12.66 -16.93
C ASN A 40 20.58 11.70 -17.33
N VAL A 41 19.45 11.65 -16.60
CA VAL A 41 18.27 10.90 -16.98
C VAL A 41 17.49 11.70 -18.03
N HIS A 42 17.26 11.10 -19.21
CA HIS A 42 16.50 11.76 -20.26
C HIS A 42 15.03 11.96 -19.82
N PRO A 43 14.41 13.14 -20.05
CA PRO A 43 13.02 13.39 -19.65
C PRO A 43 12.03 12.43 -20.37
N ASP A 44 12.27 12.13 -21.65
CA ASP A 44 11.46 11.17 -22.39
C ASP A 44 11.81 9.72 -21.98
N PRO A 45 10.88 8.96 -21.35
CA PRO A 45 11.12 7.58 -20.95
C PRO A 45 11.55 6.63 -22.08
N LEU A 46 11.13 6.92 -23.32
CA LEU A 46 11.46 6.09 -24.50
C LEU A 46 12.93 6.22 -24.93
N GLN A 47 13.64 7.24 -24.44
CA GLN A 47 15.05 7.48 -24.76
C GLN A 47 15.98 7.06 -23.61
N ARG A 48 15.44 6.47 -22.55
CA ARG A 48 16.21 6.00 -21.41
C ARG A 48 16.70 4.57 -21.62
N ASP A 49 17.93 4.33 -21.22
CA ASP A 49 18.41 2.96 -21.00
C ASP A 49 17.79 2.37 -19.70
N GLU A 50 18.06 1.10 -19.46
CA GLU A 50 17.53 0.36 -18.30
C GLU A 50 17.89 1.03 -16.96
N GLU A 51 19.16 1.46 -16.82
CA GLU A 51 19.66 2.05 -15.57
C GLU A 51 19.07 3.45 -15.34
N SER A 52 18.98 4.28 -16.37
CA SER A 52 18.35 5.60 -16.31
C SER A 52 16.85 5.51 -16.02
N HIS A 53 16.17 4.50 -16.58
CA HIS A 53 14.77 4.25 -16.29
C HIS A 53 14.58 3.85 -14.81
N GLY A 54 15.41 2.92 -14.30
CA GLY A 54 15.42 2.55 -12.89
C GLY A 54 15.72 3.72 -11.95
N ALA A 55 16.66 4.59 -12.33
CA ALA A 55 16.99 5.80 -11.58
C ALA A 55 15.78 6.75 -11.46
N ALA A 56 15.05 6.97 -12.55
CA ALA A 56 13.83 7.78 -12.55
C ALA A 56 12.73 7.18 -11.64
N LEU A 57 12.52 5.87 -11.70
CA LEU A 57 11.57 5.18 -10.84
C LEU A 57 11.97 5.27 -9.35
N LEU A 58 13.25 5.06 -9.02
CA LEU A 58 13.74 5.17 -7.64
C LEU A 58 13.59 6.59 -7.12
N ALA A 59 13.97 7.60 -7.90
CA ALA A 59 13.78 9.01 -7.56
C ALA A 59 12.30 9.33 -7.30
N SER A 60 11.41 8.93 -8.22
CA SER A 60 9.96 9.12 -8.04
C SER A 60 9.41 8.39 -6.81
N SER A 61 9.99 7.25 -6.41
CA SER A 61 9.56 6.51 -5.22
C SER A 61 9.82 7.25 -3.92
N ILE A 62 10.87 8.08 -3.82
CA ILE A 62 11.28 8.80 -2.60
C ILE A 62 10.13 9.65 -2.05
N GLN A 63 9.44 10.41 -2.89
CA GLN A 63 8.34 11.27 -2.48
C GLN A 63 6.95 10.68 -2.80
N TYR A 64 6.84 9.39 -3.10
CA TYR A 64 5.59 8.72 -3.41
C TYR A 64 4.50 9.04 -2.36
N HIS A 65 4.78 8.81 -1.10
CA HIS A 65 3.83 9.02 0.00
C HIS A 65 3.49 10.49 0.24
N LYS A 66 4.45 11.40 0.05
CA LYS A 66 4.19 12.84 0.13
C LYS A 66 3.16 13.25 -0.92
N ARG A 67 3.29 12.74 -2.16
CA ARG A 67 2.33 13.02 -3.23
C ARG A 67 0.96 12.39 -2.96
N GLU A 68 0.91 11.14 -2.50
CA GLU A 68 -0.34 10.48 -2.12
C GLU A 68 -1.07 11.19 -0.98
N SER A 69 -0.37 11.86 -0.08
CA SER A 69 -0.96 12.57 1.03
C SER A 69 -1.41 14.01 0.70
N LYS A 70 -0.87 14.62 -0.37
CA LYS A 70 -1.19 16.01 -0.75
C LYS A 70 -2.71 16.27 -0.91
N PRO A 71 -3.50 15.46 -1.65
CA PRO A 71 -4.93 15.74 -1.83
C PRO A 71 -5.72 15.71 -0.53
N VAL A 72 -5.35 14.82 0.41
CA VAL A 72 -6.01 14.74 1.73
C VAL A 72 -5.72 16.00 2.54
N TRP A 73 -4.44 16.44 2.57
CA TRP A 73 -4.05 17.67 3.24
C TRP A 73 -4.72 18.90 2.63
N TRP A 74 -4.78 18.99 1.30
CA TRP A 74 -5.47 20.11 0.63
C TRP A 74 -6.95 20.17 0.98
N ASN A 75 -7.63 19.01 1.04
CA ASN A 75 -9.01 18.96 1.47
C ASN A 75 -9.19 19.45 2.92
N ILE A 76 -8.27 19.12 3.83
CA ILE A 76 -8.29 19.58 5.22
C ILE A 76 -8.04 21.09 5.29
N PHE A 77 -7.03 21.60 4.58
CA PHE A 77 -6.72 23.04 4.59
C PHE A 77 -7.80 23.87 3.91
N ASP A 78 -8.34 23.44 2.75
CA ASP A 78 -9.45 24.11 2.10
C ASP A 78 -10.66 24.27 3.04
N LYS A 79 -10.98 23.21 3.80
CA LYS A 79 -12.04 23.29 4.82
C LYS A 79 -11.67 24.19 6.00
N ALA A 80 -10.43 24.13 6.46
CA ALA A 80 -9.98 24.95 7.59
C ALA A 80 -10.04 26.47 7.31
N GLU A 81 -9.98 26.87 6.04
CA GLU A 81 -10.10 28.29 5.63
C GLU A 81 -11.56 28.78 5.55
N LYS A 82 -12.54 27.87 5.44
CA LYS A 82 -13.93 28.21 5.21
C LYS A 82 -14.65 28.70 6.47
N ASP A 83 -15.63 29.58 6.30
CA ASP A 83 -16.48 30.02 7.38
C ASP A 83 -17.36 28.89 7.93
N LEU A 84 -17.87 29.04 9.16
CA LEU A 84 -18.68 28.01 9.83
C LEU A 84 -19.94 27.65 9.03
N ASP A 85 -20.59 28.64 8.42
CA ASP A 85 -21.78 28.41 7.59
C ASP A 85 -21.50 27.58 6.34
N GLU A 86 -20.29 27.72 5.76
CA GLU A 86 -19.82 26.89 4.65
C GLU A 86 -19.44 25.48 5.12
N LEU A 87 -18.85 25.36 6.32
CA LEU A 87 -18.44 24.08 6.90
C LEU A 87 -19.65 23.18 7.20
N GLU A 88 -20.81 23.72 7.54
CA GLU A 88 -22.05 22.95 7.77
C GLU A 88 -22.47 22.12 6.55
N GLY A 89 -22.07 22.55 5.35
CA GLY A 89 -22.38 21.87 4.09
C GLY A 89 -21.53 20.61 3.80
N PHE A 90 -20.49 20.30 4.58
CA PHE A 90 -19.61 19.15 4.35
C PHE A 90 -20.03 17.96 5.21
N GLU A 91 -20.28 16.81 4.58
CA GLU A 91 -20.69 15.57 5.27
C GLU A 91 -19.61 14.99 6.21
N ASP A 92 -18.33 15.32 5.99
CA ASP A 92 -17.17 14.84 6.74
C ASP A 92 -16.56 15.89 7.70
N VAL A 93 -17.32 16.97 7.99
CA VAL A 93 -16.98 17.99 8.98
C VAL A 93 -18.07 18.00 10.07
N ILE A 94 -17.66 18.11 11.31
CA ILE A 94 -18.56 18.21 12.46
C ILE A 94 -18.38 19.57 13.12
N LEU A 95 -19.44 20.37 13.18
CA LEU A 95 -19.47 21.61 13.98
C LEU A 95 -19.68 21.28 15.45
N ILE A 96 -19.05 22.05 16.32
CA ILE A 96 -19.08 21.83 17.76
C ILE A 96 -20.00 22.86 18.41
N ASP A 97 -21.03 22.41 19.14
CA ASP A 97 -21.98 23.27 19.86
C ASP A 97 -21.48 23.64 21.24
N GLU A 98 -21.02 22.64 22.00
CA GLU A 98 -20.55 22.84 23.38
C GLU A 98 -19.26 22.09 23.64
N VAL A 99 -18.38 22.67 24.44
CA VAL A 99 -17.12 22.06 24.87
C VAL A 99 -17.01 22.06 26.38
N THR A 100 -16.88 20.87 26.96
CA THR A 100 -16.44 20.70 28.33
C THR A 100 -14.99 20.25 28.32
N LYS A 101 -14.12 20.92 29.09
CA LYS A 101 -12.69 20.62 29.17
C LYS A 101 -12.22 20.36 30.59
N SER A 102 -11.29 19.43 30.76
CA SER A 102 -10.54 19.27 32.00
C SER A 102 -9.37 20.28 32.08
N ASN A 103 -8.78 20.40 33.25
CA ASN A 103 -7.48 21.08 33.35
C ASN A 103 -6.39 20.24 32.72
N TRP A 104 -5.32 20.90 32.28
CA TRP A 104 -4.09 20.25 31.86
C TRP A 104 -3.43 19.55 33.06
N ASP A 105 -3.16 18.26 32.97
CA ASP A 105 -2.54 17.46 34.03
C ASP A 105 -1.44 16.55 33.47
N LYS A 106 -0.44 16.28 34.33
CA LYS A 106 0.65 15.36 34.02
C LYS A 106 0.69 14.26 35.04
N THR A 107 0.18 13.11 34.68
CA THR A 107 0.26 11.92 35.53
C THR A 107 1.71 11.44 35.66
N SER A 108 2.10 11.01 36.86
CA SER A 108 3.45 10.51 37.14
C SER A 108 3.84 9.38 36.20
N GLY A 109 5.00 9.53 35.53
CA GLY A 109 5.53 8.57 34.54
C GLY A 109 5.15 8.86 33.09
N GLN A 110 4.27 9.81 32.80
CA GLN A 110 3.95 10.21 31.43
C GLN A 110 4.96 11.23 30.88
N ARG A 111 5.23 11.14 29.54
CA ARG A 111 6.14 12.07 28.86
C ARG A 111 5.47 13.37 28.42
N VAL A 112 4.16 13.36 28.30
CA VAL A 112 3.33 14.48 27.81
C VAL A 112 2.28 14.85 28.86
N ILE A 113 1.75 16.05 28.74
CA ILE A 113 0.69 16.62 29.55
C ILE A 113 -0.60 16.40 28.79
N HIS A 114 -1.69 16.06 29.46
CA HIS A 114 -2.97 15.70 28.87
C HIS A 114 -4.07 16.67 29.30
N ARG A 115 -5.04 16.87 28.42
CA ARG A 115 -6.33 17.50 28.70
C ARG A 115 -7.43 16.71 27.99
N THR A 116 -8.51 16.40 28.67
CA THR A 116 -9.69 15.78 28.05
C THR A 116 -10.66 16.88 27.61
N LEU A 117 -11.13 16.80 26.35
CA LEU A 117 -12.24 17.57 25.83
C LEU A 117 -13.41 16.65 25.62
N LYS A 118 -14.60 17.07 26.06
CA LYS A 118 -15.87 16.44 25.67
C LYS A 118 -16.64 17.44 24.83
N LEU A 119 -16.93 17.08 23.59
CA LEU A 119 -17.58 17.90 22.60
C LEU A 119 -19.00 17.38 22.39
N THR A 120 -19.97 18.28 22.40
CA THR A 120 -21.35 18.00 22.00
C THR A 120 -21.57 18.57 20.60
N CYS A 121 -22.18 17.80 19.71
CA CYS A 121 -22.31 18.12 18.31
C CYS A 121 -23.75 17.83 17.86
N THR A 122 -24.43 18.82 17.30
CA THR A 122 -25.80 18.69 16.78
C THR A 122 -25.76 18.49 15.27
N GLN A 123 -25.30 17.34 14.81
CA GLN A 123 -25.42 17.00 13.40
C GLN A 123 -26.54 15.99 13.18
N ASN A 124 -27.21 16.08 12.01
CA ASN A 124 -28.24 15.13 11.58
C ASN A 124 -27.62 13.77 11.22
N GLY A 125 -27.09 13.04 12.20
CA GLY A 125 -26.50 11.72 11.98
C GLY A 125 -25.74 11.20 13.20
N ASP A 126 -25.49 9.91 13.21
CA ASP A 126 -24.74 9.22 14.25
C ASP A 126 -23.24 9.43 14.02
N LEU A 127 -22.55 10.13 14.94
CA LEU A 127 -21.12 10.45 14.88
C LEU A 127 -20.24 9.22 14.73
N ARG A 128 -20.71 8.04 15.16
CA ARG A 128 -20.02 6.76 15.02
C ARG A 128 -19.84 6.27 13.56
N TYR A 129 -20.55 6.88 12.59
CA TYR A 129 -20.32 6.60 11.17
C TYR A 129 -19.14 7.37 10.58
N LEU A 130 -18.70 8.44 11.21
CA LEU A 130 -17.65 9.31 10.70
C LEU A 130 -16.28 8.96 11.28
N PHE A 131 -16.22 8.53 12.54
CA PHE A 131 -14.96 8.28 13.26
C PHE A 131 -15.06 7.06 14.16
N ASP A 132 -13.89 6.44 14.39
CA ASP A 132 -13.72 5.34 15.33
C ASP A 132 -12.90 5.77 16.56
N LYS A 133 -13.15 5.07 17.69
CA LYS A 133 -12.36 5.24 18.90
C LYS A 133 -10.88 4.93 18.64
N GLY A 134 -10.03 5.86 19.08
CA GLY A 134 -8.58 5.76 18.91
C GLY A 134 -8.03 6.42 17.65
N GLU A 135 -8.87 6.96 16.79
CA GLU A 135 -8.48 7.79 15.63
C GLU A 135 -8.05 9.19 16.04
N TYR A 136 -7.45 9.93 15.10
CA TYR A 136 -6.86 11.26 15.30
C TYR A 136 -7.37 12.27 14.27
N PRO A 137 -8.66 12.63 14.26
CA PRO A 137 -9.14 13.72 13.44
C PRO A 137 -8.54 15.05 13.88
N HIS A 138 -8.69 16.08 13.06
CA HIS A 138 -8.15 17.41 13.35
C HIS A 138 -9.21 18.30 14.01
N LEU A 139 -8.88 18.80 15.19
CA LEU A 139 -9.64 19.86 15.85
C LEU A 139 -9.24 21.22 15.25
N LEU A 140 -10.19 22.00 14.77
CA LEU A 140 -10.00 23.35 14.23
C LEU A 140 -10.19 24.38 15.33
N TYR A 141 -9.23 25.31 15.42
CA TYR A 141 -9.24 26.44 16.37
C TYR A 141 -9.21 27.76 15.62
N ASP A 142 -9.97 28.72 16.12
CA ASP A 142 -10.08 30.08 15.52
C ASP A 142 -8.89 31.01 15.84
N VAL A 143 -7.88 30.49 16.52
CA VAL A 143 -6.68 31.23 16.94
C VAL A 143 -5.42 30.45 16.62
N PRO A 144 -4.32 31.14 16.29
CA PRO A 144 -3.04 30.49 16.06
C PRO A 144 -2.44 30.00 17.39
N HIS A 145 -1.58 28.97 17.32
CA HIS A 145 -0.80 28.53 18.46
C HIS A 145 0.49 27.84 18.00
N THR A 146 1.61 28.09 18.65
CA THR A 146 2.95 27.63 18.26
C THR A 146 3.10 26.10 18.17
N THR A 147 2.24 25.32 18.85
CA THR A 147 2.27 23.85 18.85
C THR A 147 1.20 23.21 17.99
N ARG A 148 0.44 24.03 17.27
CA ARG A 148 -0.59 23.58 16.33
C ARG A 148 -0.14 23.81 14.89
N LEU A 149 -0.72 23.10 13.96
CA LEU A 149 -0.48 23.29 12.55
C LEU A 149 -1.19 24.58 12.09
N GLU A 150 -0.42 25.55 11.58
CA GLU A 150 -0.96 26.80 11.07
C GLU A 150 -1.71 26.58 9.74
N VAL A 151 -2.80 27.31 9.57
CA VAL A 151 -3.55 27.37 8.30
C VAL A 151 -3.08 28.62 7.57
N ALA A 152 -2.42 28.43 6.42
CA ALA A 152 -1.80 29.51 5.66
C ALA A 152 -2.84 30.60 5.28
N GLY A 153 -2.55 31.86 5.56
CA GLY A 153 -3.45 32.97 5.26
C GLY A 153 -4.64 33.15 6.21
N SER A 154 -4.76 32.33 7.25
CA SER A 154 -5.83 32.36 8.25
C SER A 154 -5.26 32.47 9.67
N PRO A 155 -5.97 33.08 10.62
CA PRO A 155 -5.58 33.04 12.03
C PRO A 155 -5.84 31.69 12.68
N ARG A 156 -6.38 30.73 11.96
CA ARG A 156 -6.79 29.41 12.45
C ARG A 156 -5.63 28.44 12.58
N SER A 157 -5.84 27.42 13.39
CA SER A 157 -4.87 26.35 13.60
C SER A 157 -5.52 24.99 13.79
N LEU A 158 -4.81 23.93 13.47
CA LEU A 158 -5.26 22.54 13.51
C LEU A 158 -4.49 21.71 14.53
N LYS A 159 -5.18 20.83 15.24
CA LYS A 159 -4.56 19.87 16.18
C LYS A 159 -5.14 18.48 15.99
N GLY A 160 -4.32 17.53 15.52
CA GLY A 160 -4.69 16.11 15.54
C GLY A 160 -4.81 15.64 16.99
N SER A 161 -5.99 15.16 17.38
CA SER A 161 -6.29 14.74 18.75
C SER A 161 -6.96 13.39 18.77
N LYS A 162 -6.60 12.55 19.77
CA LYS A 162 -7.05 11.17 19.85
C LYS A 162 -8.47 11.07 20.39
N ILE A 163 -9.34 10.33 19.74
CA ILE A 163 -10.67 10.00 20.25
C ILE A 163 -10.55 8.98 21.38
N LEU A 164 -11.03 9.35 22.57
CA LEU A 164 -11.11 8.50 23.75
C LEU A 164 -12.41 7.71 23.79
N ASP A 165 -13.52 8.37 23.46
CA ASP A 165 -14.85 7.78 23.43
C ASP A 165 -15.76 8.51 22.45
N ILE A 166 -16.78 7.83 21.90
CA ILE A 166 -17.74 8.39 20.94
C ILE A 166 -19.12 7.80 21.16
N THR A 167 -20.12 8.68 21.19
CA THR A 167 -21.54 8.35 21.26
C THR A 167 -22.29 8.94 20.06
N GLU A 168 -23.59 8.88 20.03
CA GLU A 168 -24.40 9.47 18.96
C GLU A 168 -24.25 11.00 18.89
N GLU A 169 -24.08 11.67 20.04
CA GLU A 169 -24.11 13.14 20.16
C GLU A 169 -22.80 13.72 20.75
N THR A 170 -21.92 12.91 21.30
CA THR A 170 -20.70 13.41 21.96
C THR A 170 -19.45 12.66 21.57
N ILE A 171 -18.33 13.39 21.49
CA ILE A 171 -17.00 12.82 21.27
C ILE A 171 -16.07 13.32 22.36
N GLU A 172 -15.32 12.41 22.97
CA GLU A 172 -14.27 12.74 23.94
C GLU A 172 -12.88 12.62 23.29
N PHE A 173 -12.07 13.65 23.47
CA PHE A 173 -10.71 13.74 22.94
C PHE A 173 -9.65 13.81 24.02
N ASP A 174 -8.50 13.22 23.75
CA ASP A 174 -7.24 13.45 24.46
C ASP A 174 -6.39 14.46 23.71
N GLU A 175 -6.22 15.63 24.26
CA GLU A 175 -5.27 16.61 23.77
C GLU A 175 -3.96 16.49 24.56
N THR A 176 -2.85 16.67 23.85
CA THR A 176 -1.51 16.52 24.45
C THR A 176 -0.62 17.73 24.19
N SER A 177 0.19 18.09 25.21
CA SER A 177 1.27 19.08 25.08
C SER A 177 2.57 18.51 25.66
N LYS A 178 3.72 18.94 25.11
CA LYS A 178 5.04 18.49 25.58
C LYS A 178 5.45 19.21 26.87
N GLN A 179 5.05 20.45 27.05
CA GLN A 179 5.45 21.31 28.19
C GLN A 179 4.25 22.13 28.68
N MET A 180 4.23 22.45 30.00
CA MET A 180 3.17 23.30 30.57
C MET A 180 3.14 24.71 29.96
N ALA A 181 4.28 25.25 29.56
CA ALA A 181 4.36 26.55 28.92
C ALA A 181 3.69 26.58 27.52
N ASP A 182 3.52 25.40 26.90
CA ASP A 182 2.94 25.22 25.57
C ASP A 182 1.47 24.75 25.65
N THR A 183 0.83 24.80 26.81
CA THR A 183 -0.61 24.51 26.97
C THR A 183 -1.44 25.74 26.59
N TRP A 184 -2.68 25.50 26.25
CA TRP A 184 -3.63 26.52 25.81
C TRP A 184 -4.99 26.36 26.49
N ASP A 185 -5.78 27.44 26.52
CA ASP A 185 -7.11 27.42 27.13
C ASP A 185 -8.26 27.44 26.11
N GLU A 186 -7.96 27.78 24.87
CA GLU A 186 -8.94 27.83 23.80
C GLU A 186 -9.58 26.47 23.52
N THR A 187 -10.78 26.52 22.97
CA THR A 187 -11.58 25.35 22.57
C THR A 187 -11.73 25.28 21.05
N PRO A 188 -11.82 24.08 20.48
CA PRO A 188 -12.03 23.91 19.07
C PRO A 188 -13.45 24.33 18.64
N ILE A 189 -13.60 24.71 17.38
CA ILE A 189 -14.88 25.13 16.77
C ILE A 189 -15.47 24.06 15.85
N ALA A 190 -14.61 23.17 15.28
CA ALA A 190 -15.05 22.10 14.40
C ALA A 190 -14.09 20.90 14.48
N ILE A 191 -14.57 19.73 14.04
CA ILE A 191 -13.79 18.52 13.82
C ILE A 191 -13.67 18.30 12.31
N LEU A 192 -12.45 18.29 11.79
CA LEU A 192 -12.11 18.04 10.40
C LEU A 192 -11.60 16.60 10.21
N PRO A 193 -11.56 16.10 8.95
CA PRO A 193 -11.13 14.75 8.65
C PRO A 193 -9.78 14.36 9.23
N ILE A 194 -9.53 13.05 9.23
CA ILE A 194 -8.26 12.46 9.70
C ILE A 194 -7.16 12.76 8.67
N ALA A 195 -6.00 13.20 9.18
CA ALA A 195 -4.82 13.37 8.33
C ALA A 195 -4.31 12.04 7.78
N PRO A 196 -3.57 12.08 6.67
CA PRO A 196 -2.88 10.90 6.16
C PRO A 196 -1.96 10.29 7.23
N ILE A 197 -1.85 8.97 7.19
CA ILE A 197 -0.95 8.23 8.08
C ILE A 197 0.50 8.70 7.85
N ASN A 198 1.26 8.89 8.93
CA ASN A 198 2.69 9.21 8.83
C ASN A 198 3.45 8.08 8.12
N THR A 199 4.17 8.41 7.07
CA THR A 199 4.90 7.50 6.18
C THR A 199 6.42 7.70 6.23
N ASP A 200 6.94 8.47 7.20
CA ASP A 200 8.35 8.83 7.31
C ASP A 200 9.28 7.61 7.31
N SER A 201 8.86 6.50 7.93
CA SER A 201 9.67 5.28 7.97
C SER A 201 9.90 4.68 6.57
N ILE A 202 8.88 4.68 5.70
CA ILE A 202 9.00 4.17 4.33
C ILE A 202 9.81 5.14 3.48
N SER A 203 9.48 6.42 3.55
CA SER A 203 10.21 7.47 2.84
C SER A 203 11.69 7.51 3.23
N SER A 204 12.00 7.28 4.51
CA SER A 204 13.38 7.17 5.01
C SER A 204 14.12 5.98 4.39
N VAL A 205 13.49 4.81 4.27
CA VAL A 205 14.10 3.64 3.59
C VAL A 205 14.38 3.97 2.14
N LEU A 206 13.41 4.49 1.41
CA LEU A 206 13.58 4.81 -0.01
C LEU A 206 14.72 5.81 -0.24
N ARG A 207 14.79 6.87 0.55
CA ARG A 207 15.77 7.93 0.42
C ARG A 207 17.12 7.58 1.05
N GLN A 208 17.14 7.36 2.37
CA GLN A 208 18.38 7.29 3.15
C GLN A 208 19.12 5.97 2.98
N GLU A 209 18.43 4.92 2.51
CA GLU A 209 19.03 3.61 2.35
C GLU A 209 19.12 3.19 0.89
N LEU A 210 17.99 3.05 0.17
CA LEU A 210 18.04 2.55 -1.20
C LEU A 210 18.69 3.56 -2.15
N ALA A 211 18.24 4.82 -2.14
CA ALA A 211 18.83 5.85 -3.01
C ALA A 211 20.28 6.17 -2.62
N ALA A 212 20.57 6.39 -1.34
CA ALA A 212 21.91 6.69 -0.87
C ALA A 212 22.89 5.54 -1.13
N ALA A 213 22.47 4.27 -0.95
CA ALA A 213 23.28 3.11 -1.28
C ALA A 213 23.57 3.01 -2.79
N SER A 214 22.56 3.27 -3.64
CA SER A 214 22.72 3.29 -5.10
C SER A 214 23.69 4.38 -5.55
N LEU A 215 23.55 5.59 -5.04
CA LEU A 215 24.46 6.70 -5.34
C LEU A 215 25.90 6.42 -4.87
N SER A 216 26.08 5.86 -3.67
CA SER A 216 27.39 5.44 -3.17
C SER A 216 28.00 4.33 -4.03
N TYR A 217 27.19 3.36 -4.49
CA TYR A 217 27.64 2.30 -5.38
C TYR A 217 28.09 2.85 -6.74
N ARG A 218 27.35 3.83 -7.30
CA ARG A 218 27.72 4.53 -8.54
C ARG A 218 29.09 5.21 -8.46
N THR A 219 29.42 5.83 -7.33
CA THR A 219 30.72 6.49 -7.17
C THR A 219 31.90 5.51 -7.19
N THR A 220 31.69 4.24 -6.83
CA THR A 220 32.75 3.23 -6.76
C THR A 220 32.82 2.34 -7.99
N THR A 221 31.70 2.13 -8.70
CA THR A 221 31.59 1.13 -9.77
C THR A 221 31.20 1.71 -11.13
N GLY A 222 30.65 2.92 -11.14
CA GLY A 222 30.04 3.55 -12.32
C GLY A 222 28.60 3.10 -12.59
N SER A 223 28.07 2.08 -11.89
CA SER A 223 26.67 1.59 -12.01
C SER A 223 25.86 1.95 -10.77
N LEU A 224 24.58 2.31 -10.94
CA LEU A 224 23.68 2.66 -9.83
C LEU A 224 23.20 1.46 -9.03
N PHE A 225 23.08 0.28 -9.66
CA PHE A 225 22.31 -0.82 -9.09
C PHE A 225 23.15 -2.07 -8.82
N THR A 226 23.09 -2.54 -7.59
CA THR A 226 23.64 -3.84 -7.19
C THR A 226 22.67 -4.97 -7.56
N LYS A 227 23.14 -6.22 -7.55
CA LYS A 227 22.31 -7.41 -7.80
C LYS A 227 21.54 -7.78 -6.54
N ASN A 228 20.26 -7.48 -6.49
CA ASN A 228 19.33 -7.84 -5.41
C ASN A 228 17.87 -7.87 -5.91
N ALA A 229 16.96 -8.36 -5.08
CA ALA A 229 15.56 -8.59 -5.47
C ALA A 229 14.83 -7.29 -5.88
N TRP A 230 14.97 -6.19 -5.10
CA TRP A 230 14.27 -4.96 -5.42
C TRP A 230 14.83 -4.27 -6.68
N THR A 231 16.12 -4.42 -6.94
CA THR A 231 16.76 -3.90 -8.16
C THR A 231 16.28 -4.65 -9.40
N ASP A 232 16.20 -5.97 -9.34
CA ASP A 232 15.72 -6.77 -10.47
C ASP A 232 14.27 -6.44 -10.81
N ILE A 233 13.43 -6.21 -9.80
CA ILE A 233 12.03 -5.76 -10.01
C ILE A 233 12.03 -4.36 -10.64
N LEU A 234 12.77 -3.41 -10.07
CA LEU A 234 12.82 -2.02 -10.54
C LEU A 234 13.27 -1.94 -12.00
N LEU A 235 14.28 -2.73 -12.38
CA LEU A 235 14.83 -2.80 -13.73
C LEU A 235 14.10 -3.78 -14.65
N ARG A 236 13.04 -4.45 -14.18
CA ARG A 236 12.28 -5.46 -14.92
C ARG A 236 13.16 -6.58 -15.47
N ARG A 237 14.19 -6.99 -14.72
CA ARG A 237 15.07 -8.10 -15.08
C ARG A 237 14.40 -9.43 -14.74
N PRO A 238 14.62 -10.49 -15.53
CA PRO A 238 14.21 -11.83 -15.15
C PRO A 238 14.81 -12.22 -13.78
N PRO A 239 14.07 -13.00 -12.96
CA PRO A 239 14.56 -13.45 -11.67
C PRO A 239 15.83 -14.31 -11.84
N ARG A 240 16.86 -13.98 -11.08
CA ARG A 240 18.13 -14.69 -11.16
C ARG A 240 18.08 -16.00 -10.37
N GLN A 241 18.47 -17.08 -11.02
CA GLN A 241 18.62 -18.42 -10.45
C GLN A 241 20.09 -18.83 -10.49
N LYS A 242 20.57 -19.53 -9.47
CA LYS A 242 21.94 -20.09 -9.46
C LYS A 242 22.11 -21.15 -10.54
N SER A 243 21.05 -21.91 -10.84
CA SER A 243 21.00 -22.90 -11.93
C SER A 243 20.82 -22.28 -13.32
N GLY A 244 20.47 -20.98 -13.41
CA GLY A 244 20.35 -20.22 -14.65
C GLY A 244 18.92 -19.95 -15.11
N SER A 245 17.92 -20.79 -14.83
CA SER A 245 16.53 -20.60 -15.27
C SER A 245 15.52 -21.08 -14.23
N LEU A 246 14.29 -20.54 -14.33
CA LEU A 246 13.18 -21.00 -13.50
C LEU A 246 12.79 -22.45 -13.87
N PRO A 247 12.50 -23.32 -12.88
CA PRO A 247 11.95 -24.65 -13.15
C PRO A 247 10.49 -24.58 -13.60
N HIS A 248 10.11 -25.36 -14.59
CA HIS A 248 8.74 -25.48 -15.10
C HIS A 248 8.38 -26.94 -15.33
N THR A 249 8.04 -27.66 -14.27
CA THR A 249 7.68 -29.08 -14.30
C THR A 249 6.17 -29.34 -14.32
N ASN A 250 5.38 -28.28 -14.38
CA ASN A 250 3.91 -28.25 -14.20
C ASN A 250 3.43 -28.64 -12.78
N GLN A 251 4.30 -28.51 -11.79
CA GLN A 251 4.00 -28.69 -10.37
C GLN A 251 4.25 -27.37 -9.64
N ASN A 252 3.33 -26.42 -9.78
CA ASN A 252 3.53 -25.04 -9.32
C ASN A 252 4.07 -24.89 -7.90
N LEU A 253 3.66 -25.75 -6.95
CA LEU A 253 4.19 -25.69 -5.58
C LEU A 253 5.68 -26.05 -5.53
N ASP A 254 6.05 -27.17 -6.12
CA ASP A 254 7.42 -27.67 -6.11
C ASP A 254 8.35 -26.78 -6.94
N ASP A 255 7.86 -26.31 -8.10
CA ASP A 255 8.61 -25.39 -8.97
C ASP A 255 8.90 -24.07 -8.27
N ILE A 256 7.91 -23.46 -7.61
CA ILE A 256 8.07 -22.18 -6.89
C ILE A 256 8.97 -22.36 -5.66
N THR A 257 8.78 -23.43 -4.88
CA THR A 257 9.65 -23.72 -3.74
C THR A 257 11.10 -23.94 -4.19
N SER A 258 11.32 -24.70 -5.25
CA SER A 258 12.65 -24.95 -5.82
C SER A 258 13.28 -23.66 -6.34
N ALA A 259 12.50 -22.81 -7.04
CA ALA A 259 12.98 -21.51 -7.52
C ALA A 259 13.37 -20.56 -6.39
N LEU A 260 12.65 -20.57 -5.26
CA LEU A 260 13.01 -19.77 -4.08
C LEU A 260 14.30 -20.27 -3.43
N LEU A 261 14.49 -21.58 -3.32
CA LEU A 261 15.71 -22.18 -2.78
C LEU A 261 16.93 -21.96 -3.67
N ASP A 262 16.73 -21.93 -5.00
CA ASP A 262 17.78 -21.68 -5.99
C ASP A 262 18.01 -20.18 -6.28
N SER A 263 17.22 -19.30 -5.71
CA SER A 263 17.29 -17.85 -5.96
C SER A 263 18.69 -17.27 -5.61
N ASP A 264 19.22 -16.44 -6.50
CA ASP A 264 20.43 -15.65 -6.27
C ASP A 264 20.07 -14.23 -5.77
N ASN A 265 19.48 -14.15 -4.57
CA ASN A 265 19.00 -12.91 -3.96
C ASN A 265 18.11 -12.08 -4.92
N SER A 266 17.19 -12.73 -5.59
CA SER A 266 16.28 -12.14 -6.56
C SER A 266 14.84 -12.32 -6.13
N TYR A 267 13.88 -12.18 -7.03
CA TYR A 267 12.45 -12.35 -6.76
C TYR A 267 11.89 -13.56 -7.51
N ILE A 268 10.70 -14.01 -7.09
CA ILE A 268 9.85 -14.92 -7.84
C ILE A 268 8.48 -14.24 -7.97
N ALA A 269 7.96 -14.11 -9.18
CA ALA A 269 6.64 -13.55 -9.43
C ALA A 269 5.64 -14.63 -9.79
N VAL A 270 4.45 -14.57 -9.17
CA VAL A 270 3.34 -15.52 -9.41
C VAL A 270 2.08 -14.72 -9.70
N GLN A 271 1.68 -14.72 -10.97
CA GLN A 271 0.39 -14.20 -11.37
C GLN A 271 -0.66 -15.28 -11.18
N GLY A 272 -1.64 -15.01 -10.33
CA GLY A 272 -2.76 -15.92 -10.09
C GLY A 272 -4.11 -15.22 -10.26
N PRO A 273 -4.83 -15.48 -11.35
CA PRO A 273 -6.20 -15.03 -11.54
C PRO A 273 -7.13 -15.34 -10.37
N PRO A 274 -8.37 -14.79 -10.35
CA PRO A 274 -9.32 -15.03 -9.27
C PRO A 274 -9.64 -16.51 -9.09
N GLY A 275 -9.46 -17.00 -7.84
CA GLY A 275 -9.81 -18.38 -7.48
C GLY A 275 -8.79 -19.44 -7.88
N THR A 276 -7.58 -19.07 -8.29
CA THR A 276 -6.50 -20.02 -8.64
C THR A 276 -5.73 -20.56 -7.43
N GLY A 277 -6.07 -20.13 -6.21
CA GLY A 277 -5.49 -20.67 -4.98
C GLY A 277 -4.18 -20.02 -4.54
N LYS A 278 -3.90 -18.74 -4.91
CA LYS A 278 -2.69 -18.00 -4.48
C LYS A 278 -2.39 -18.15 -2.98
N THR A 279 -3.36 -17.86 -2.12
CA THR A 279 -3.20 -17.94 -0.67
C THR A 279 -2.90 -19.36 -0.19
N HIS A 280 -3.52 -20.38 -0.82
CA HIS A 280 -3.25 -21.79 -0.52
C HIS A 280 -1.81 -22.14 -0.92
N LEU A 281 -1.39 -21.80 -2.12
CA LEU A 281 -0.03 -21.98 -2.63
C LEU A 281 0.99 -21.29 -1.71
N GLY A 282 0.80 -19.99 -1.44
CA GLY A 282 1.69 -19.23 -0.56
C GLY A 282 1.82 -19.83 0.84
N ALA A 283 0.69 -20.33 1.41
CA ALA A 283 0.72 -20.94 2.73
C ALA A 283 1.54 -22.25 2.75
N HIS A 284 1.47 -23.08 1.70
CA HIS A 284 2.25 -24.32 1.60
C HIS A 284 3.74 -24.04 1.36
N VAL A 285 4.06 -23.11 0.46
CA VAL A 285 5.45 -22.65 0.22
C VAL A 285 6.08 -22.14 1.52
N ILE A 286 5.39 -21.25 2.24
CA ILE A 286 5.87 -20.70 3.51
C ILE A 286 6.08 -21.82 4.54
N ALA A 287 5.10 -22.72 4.67
CA ALA A 287 5.16 -23.79 5.64
C ALA A 287 6.32 -24.77 5.36
N GLU A 288 6.60 -25.06 4.11
CA GLU A 288 7.71 -25.90 3.69
C GLU A 288 9.07 -25.23 3.96
N LEU A 289 9.23 -23.97 3.52
CA LEU A 289 10.49 -23.22 3.71
C LEU A 289 10.83 -23.02 5.20
N ILE A 290 9.84 -22.78 6.06
CA ILE A 290 10.08 -22.68 7.50
C ILE A 290 10.35 -24.06 8.10
N GLY A 291 9.49 -25.04 7.81
CA GLY A 291 9.54 -26.34 8.45
C GLY A 291 10.77 -27.18 8.06
N GLN A 292 11.22 -27.10 6.80
CA GLN A 292 12.32 -27.93 6.30
C GLN A 292 13.65 -27.15 6.18
N HIS A 293 13.59 -25.84 5.97
CA HIS A 293 14.79 -25.03 5.68
C HIS A 293 15.06 -23.96 6.74
N ASN A 294 14.25 -23.84 7.79
CA ASN A 294 14.38 -22.86 8.88
C ASN A 294 14.44 -21.40 8.39
N TRP A 295 13.72 -21.08 7.31
CA TRP A 295 13.69 -19.72 6.79
C TRP A 295 12.93 -18.76 7.71
N ARG A 296 13.43 -17.52 7.79
CA ARG A 296 12.80 -16.39 8.46
C ARG A 296 12.03 -15.62 7.41
N ILE A 297 10.69 -15.65 7.51
CA ILE A 297 9.82 -15.15 6.44
C ILE A 297 8.97 -13.98 6.94
N GLY A 298 8.84 -12.94 6.09
CA GLY A 298 7.91 -11.84 6.26
C GLY A 298 6.73 -11.98 5.31
N VAL A 299 5.53 -11.62 5.76
CA VAL A 299 4.33 -11.45 4.90
C VAL A 299 3.89 -9.99 4.96
N VAL A 300 3.83 -9.36 3.80
CA VAL A 300 3.37 -7.98 3.63
C VAL A 300 2.18 -7.93 2.66
N ALA A 301 1.22 -7.08 2.97
CA ALA A 301 0.12 -6.72 2.07
C ALA A 301 -0.41 -5.33 2.41
N GLN A 302 -1.33 -4.81 1.59
CA GLN A 302 -1.93 -3.50 1.79
C GLN A 302 -2.79 -3.41 3.05
N SER A 303 -3.49 -4.49 3.41
CA SER A 303 -4.40 -4.50 4.56
C SER A 303 -4.05 -5.56 5.60
N HIS A 304 -4.37 -5.27 6.86
CA HIS A 304 -4.22 -6.22 7.96
C HIS A 304 -5.04 -7.49 7.75
N ALA A 305 -6.22 -7.39 7.15
CA ALA A 305 -7.09 -8.53 6.90
C ALA A 305 -6.47 -9.53 5.90
N VAL A 306 -5.86 -9.05 4.83
CA VAL A 306 -5.15 -9.89 3.84
C VAL A 306 -3.98 -10.61 4.51
N ILE A 307 -3.16 -9.88 5.28
CA ILE A 307 -2.04 -10.46 6.02
C ILE A 307 -2.53 -11.58 6.95
N GLU A 308 -3.53 -11.30 7.78
CA GLU A 308 -4.08 -12.26 8.75
C GLU A 308 -4.68 -13.50 8.06
N ASN A 309 -5.29 -13.32 6.89
CA ASN A 309 -5.80 -14.43 6.09
C ASN A 309 -4.68 -15.40 5.68
N LEU A 310 -3.55 -14.89 5.20
CA LEU A 310 -2.41 -15.72 4.83
C LEU A 310 -1.74 -16.36 6.07
N LEU A 311 -1.55 -15.60 7.18
CA LEU A 311 -1.00 -16.16 8.43
C LEU A 311 -1.87 -17.32 8.95
N ASN A 312 -3.19 -17.13 8.96
CA ASN A 312 -4.15 -18.16 9.36
C ASN A 312 -4.11 -19.39 8.42
N ALA A 313 -3.91 -19.17 7.11
CA ALA A 313 -3.74 -20.27 6.16
C ALA A 313 -2.46 -21.06 6.45
N VAL A 314 -1.34 -20.42 6.74
CA VAL A 314 -0.09 -21.09 7.16
C VAL A 314 -0.27 -21.88 8.44
N GLN A 315 -0.96 -21.30 9.44
CA GLN A 315 -1.24 -21.98 10.72
C GLN A 315 -2.10 -23.23 10.55
N LYS A 316 -3.01 -23.24 9.57
CA LYS A 316 -3.81 -24.44 9.22
C LYS A 316 -2.97 -25.51 8.54
N VAL A 317 -1.98 -25.15 7.73
CA VAL A 317 -1.06 -26.10 7.09
C VAL A 317 -0.12 -26.72 8.10
N ASN A 318 0.48 -25.90 8.96
CA ASN A 318 1.40 -26.36 10.02
C ASN A 318 1.28 -25.45 11.27
N SER A 319 0.56 -25.95 12.27
CA SER A 319 0.33 -25.21 13.52
C SER A 319 1.57 -25.07 14.42
N ALA A 320 2.66 -25.78 14.14
CA ALA A 320 3.91 -25.69 14.90
C ALA A 320 4.78 -24.51 14.48
N ILE A 321 4.48 -23.85 13.36
CA ILE A 321 5.27 -22.69 12.89
C ILE A 321 5.10 -21.53 13.86
N PRO A 322 6.21 -20.94 14.36
CA PRO A 322 6.15 -19.73 15.15
C PRO A 322 5.70 -18.54 14.28
N ILE A 323 4.60 -17.89 14.66
CA ILE A 323 4.03 -16.77 13.92
C ILE A 323 3.91 -15.56 14.84
N ALA A 324 4.19 -14.34 14.35
CA ALA A 324 3.97 -13.11 15.07
C ALA A 324 3.44 -11.98 14.19
N LYS A 325 2.49 -11.21 14.74
CA LYS A 325 1.97 -9.97 14.16
C LYS A 325 1.42 -9.08 15.27
N THR A 326 1.57 -7.77 15.16
CA THR A 326 0.84 -6.83 16.00
C THR A 326 -0.60 -6.70 15.48
N CYS A 327 -1.57 -7.07 16.32
CA CYS A 327 -3.00 -7.01 16.02
C CYS A 327 -3.69 -6.01 16.94
N LYS A 328 -4.73 -5.32 16.46
CA LYS A 328 -5.51 -4.34 17.24
C LYS A 328 -6.92 -4.82 17.57
N ASN A 329 -7.52 -5.62 16.68
CA ASN A 329 -8.91 -6.07 16.79
C ASN A 329 -9.05 -7.23 17.78
N GLN A 330 -10.11 -7.19 18.57
CA GLN A 330 -10.45 -8.27 19.52
C GLN A 330 -11.42 -9.27 18.85
N PRO A 331 -11.36 -10.58 19.21
CA PRO A 331 -10.34 -11.18 20.08
C PRO A 331 -8.96 -11.26 19.41
N LEU A 332 -7.90 -11.07 20.19
CA LEU A 332 -6.53 -11.16 19.68
C LEU A 332 -6.20 -12.61 19.31
N PRO A 333 -5.62 -12.88 18.11
CA PRO A 333 -5.19 -14.22 17.71
C PRO A 333 -4.00 -14.70 18.56
N SER A 334 -3.76 -16.01 18.58
CA SER A 334 -2.68 -16.64 19.34
C SER A 334 -1.27 -16.15 18.95
N TYR A 335 -1.10 -15.66 17.74
CA TYR A 335 0.15 -15.10 17.24
C TYR A 335 0.31 -13.59 17.49
N HIS A 336 -0.60 -12.96 18.23
CA HIS A 336 -0.44 -11.55 18.58
C HIS A 336 0.82 -11.30 19.41
N GLN A 337 1.60 -10.30 19.01
CA GLN A 337 2.75 -9.80 19.75
C GLN A 337 2.74 -8.27 19.77
N GLU A 338 2.94 -7.66 20.92
CA GLU A 338 3.06 -6.20 21.02
C GLU A 338 4.30 -5.67 20.29
N LYS A 339 5.40 -6.45 20.33
CA LYS A 339 6.68 -6.10 19.72
C LYS A 339 7.25 -7.29 18.95
N VAL A 340 7.08 -7.25 17.63
CA VAL A 340 7.47 -8.35 16.72
C VAL A 340 8.99 -8.56 16.65
N ALA A 341 9.80 -7.50 16.57
CA ALA A 341 11.25 -7.65 16.43
C ALA A 341 11.94 -8.28 17.65
N PRO A 342 11.66 -7.88 18.91
CA PRO A 342 12.16 -8.58 20.08
C PRO A 342 11.74 -10.06 20.12
N TRP A 343 10.47 -10.35 19.78
CA TRP A 343 9.99 -11.73 19.72
C TRP A 343 10.76 -12.55 18.69
N ALA A 344 10.97 -12.01 17.48
CA ALA A 344 11.70 -12.69 16.40
C ALA A 344 13.14 -13.03 16.79
N ARG A 345 13.82 -12.13 17.50
CA ARG A 345 15.20 -12.37 17.98
C ARG A 345 15.33 -13.51 19.00
N LEU A 346 14.24 -13.91 19.64
CA LEU A 346 14.21 -15.03 20.58
C LEU A 346 13.99 -16.38 19.91
N GLN A 347 13.62 -16.40 18.62
CA GLN A 347 13.42 -17.65 17.90
C GLN A 347 14.75 -18.29 17.52
N SER A 348 14.89 -19.59 17.80
CA SER A 348 16.09 -20.38 17.46
C SER A 348 16.05 -21.00 16.06
N GLY A 349 14.89 -21.05 15.42
CA GLY A 349 14.64 -21.61 14.10
C GLY A 349 13.93 -20.64 13.16
N GLY A 350 13.34 -21.17 12.09
CA GLY A 350 12.53 -20.40 11.16
C GLY A 350 11.25 -19.89 11.81
N TYR A 351 10.74 -18.78 11.32
CA TYR A 351 9.53 -18.13 11.81
C TYR A 351 8.84 -17.30 10.73
N LEU A 352 7.59 -16.93 11.02
CA LEU A 352 6.80 -16.07 10.16
C LEU A 352 6.40 -14.79 10.88
N ILE A 353 6.62 -13.63 10.27
CA ILE A 353 6.13 -12.35 10.77
C ILE A 353 5.21 -11.70 9.73
N GLY A 354 4.09 -11.13 10.20
CA GLY A 354 3.14 -10.40 9.36
C GLY A 354 3.16 -8.90 9.65
N GLY A 355 3.08 -8.07 8.62
CA GLY A 355 3.00 -6.63 8.77
C GLY A 355 2.73 -5.89 7.47
N THR A 356 2.44 -4.60 7.57
CA THR A 356 2.32 -3.69 6.44
C THR A 356 3.69 -3.18 6.02
N ALA A 357 3.77 -2.39 4.92
CA ALA A 357 5.02 -1.75 4.48
C ALA A 357 5.71 -0.97 5.61
N TRP A 358 4.96 -0.30 6.48
CA TRP A 358 5.50 0.38 7.67
C TRP A 358 6.25 -0.56 8.62
N THR A 359 5.76 -1.79 8.78
CA THR A 359 6.42 -2.77 9.64
C THR A 359 7.79 -3.13 9.08
N PHE A 360 7.85 -3.46 7.79
CA PHE A 360 9.08 -3.90 7.13
C PHE A 360 10.07 -2.78 6.83
N SER A 361 9.62 -1.52 6.87
CA SER A 361 10.48 -0.34 6.76
C SER A 361 11.15 0.07 8.09
N LYS A 362 10.74 -0.49 9.23
CA LYS A 362 11.41 -0.21 10.51
C LYS A 362 12.80 -0.86 10.55
N SER A 363 13.82 -0.11 10.99
CA SER A 363 15.19 -0.60 11.12
C SER A 363 15.29 -1.88 11.93
N GLU A 364 14.53 -1.96 13.05
CA GLU A 364 14.52 -3.13 13.93
C GLU A 364 14.04 -4.44 13.26
N ILE A 365 13.18 -4.34 12.23
CA ILE A 365 12.70 -5.49 11.44
C ILE A 365 13.72 -5.81 10.34
N ARG A 366 14.28 -4.79 9.67
CA ARG A 366 15.26 -4.96 8.62
C ARG A 366 16.57 -5.55 9.14
N ASP A 367 16.97 -5.22 10.38
CA ASP A 367 18.11 -5.83 11.08
C ASP A 367 17.95 -7.34 11.29
N LEU A 368 16.74 -7.89 11.22
CA LEU A 368 16.50 -9.33 11.25
C LEU A 368 17.02 -10.03 10.00
N ARG A 369 17.18 -9.33 8.88
CA ARG A 369 17.65 -9.85 7.58
C ARG A 369 16.89 -11.11 7.21
N LEU A 370 15.61 -10.95 6.89
CA LEU A 370 14.74 -12.07 6.53
C LEU A 370 15.28 -12.82 5.30
N ASP A 371 15.00 -14.11 5.22
CA ASP A 371 15.35 -14.93 4.07
C ASP A 371 14.42 -14.68 2.91
N LEU A 372 13.12 -14.44 3.20
CA LEU A 372 12.07 -14.19 2.22
C LEU A 372 11.09 -13.12 2.72
N ILE A 373 10.65 -12.26 1.83
CA ILE A 373 9.41 -11.50 2.00
C ILE A 373 8.38 -11.93 0.96
N VAL A 374 7.18 -12.26 1.42
CA VAL A 374 6.03 -12.59 0.57
C VAL A 374 5.13 -11.36 0.50
N VAL A 375 4.96 -10.82 -0.69
CA VAL A 375 4.01 -9.74 -0.98
C VAL A 375 2.72 -10.37 -1.45
N ASP A 376 1.71 -10.43 -0.58
CA ASP A 376 0.39 -10.96 -0.94
C ASP A 376 -0.47 -9.82 -1.52
N GLU A 377 -1.33 -10.15 -2.47
CA GLU A 377 -2.05 -9.20 -3.33
C GLU A 377 -1.10 -8.18 -4.02
N ALA A 378 0.04 -8.68 -4.52
CA ALA A 378 1.06 -7.86 -5.18
C ALA A 378 0.57 -7.13 -6.46
N GLY A 379 -0.63 -7.46 -6.96
CA GLY A 379 -1.33 -6.71 -8.00
C GLY A 379 -1.95 -5.39 -7.49
N GLN A 380 -2.07 -5.22 -6.17
CA GLN A 380 -2.61 -4.03 -5.52
C GLN A 380 -1.58 -3.32 -4.62
N PHE A 381 -0.31 -3.67 -4.70
CA PHE A 381 0.73 -3.14 -3.83
C PHE A 381 1.73 -2.34 -4.66
N SER A 382 1.77 -1.02 -4.46
CA SER A 382 2.57 -0.11 -5.29
C SER A 382 4.04 -0.50 -5.39
N LEU A 383 4.68 -0.17 -6.52
CA LEU A 383 6.10 -0.42 -6.73
C LEU A 383 6.94 0.22 -5.62
N ALA A 384 6.64 1.48 -5.24
CA ALA A 384 7.34 2.17 -4.16
C ALA A 384 7.28 1.40 -2.83
N ASN A 385 6.09 0.93 -2.41
CA ASN A 385 5.93 0.13 -1.20
C ASN A 385 6.60 -1.24 -1.31
N THR A 386 6.57 -1.84 -2.50
CA THR A 386 7.19 -3.13 -2.78
C THR A 386 8.70 -3.06 -2.58
N ILE A 387 9.41 -2.12 -3.24
CA ILE A 387 10.86 -2.01 -3.12
C ILE A 387 11.29 -1.65 -1.69
N ALA A 388 10.54 -0.77 -1.00
CA ALA A 388 10.82 -0.45 0.40
C ALA A 388 10.69 -1.68 1.31
N SER A 389 9.65 -2.50 1.12
CA SER A 389 9.43 -3.71 1.93
C SER A 389 10.46 -4.81 1.66
N ILE A 390 10.79 -5.03 0.38
CA ILE A 390 11.75 -6.07 -0.05
C ILE A 390 13.16 -5.80 0.50
N SER A 391 13.51 -4.54 0.79
CA SER A 391 14.80 -4.19 1.42
C SER A 391 15.05 -4.91 2.77
N SER A 392 14.01 -5.44 3.40
CA SER A 392 14.07 -6.20 4.66
C SER A 392 14.50 -7.68 4.48
N ALA A 393 14.55 -8.19 3.24
CA ALA A 393 14.79 -9.60 2.95
C ALA A 393 15.79 -9.80 1.81
N ARG A 394 16.32 -11.02 1.69
CA ARG A 394 17.23 -11.39 0.58
C ARG A 394 16.49 -11.73 -0.70
N THR A 395 15.33 -12.38 -0.57
CA THR A 395 14.50 -12.87 -1.68
C THR A 395 13.08 -12.38 -1.51
N ALA A 396 12.36 -12.19 -2.61
CA ALA A 396 10.95 -11.81 -2.61
C ALA A 396 10.08 -12.80 -3.36
N LEU A 397 8.88 -13.07 -2.85
CA LEU A 397 7.81 -13.78 -3.56
C LEU A 397 6.64 -12.81 -3.74
N LEU A 398 6.30 -12.52 -4.99
CA LEU A 398 5.16 -11.67 -5.34
C LEU A 398 3.98 -12.56 -5.72
N LEU A 399 2.92 -12.55 -4.90
CA LEU A 399 1.67 -13.27 -5.16
C LEU A 399 0.56 -12.27 -5.47
N GLY A 400 -0.01 -12.28 -6.65
CA GLY A 400 -1.05 -11.32 -6.98
C GLY A 400 -1.64 -11.50 -8.38
N ASP A 401 -2.43 -10.53 -8.77
CA ASP A 401 -3.00 -10.48 -10.10
C ASP A 401 -3.20 -9.02 -10.54
N PRO A 402 -2.37 -8.52 -11.46
CA PRO A 402 -2.46 -7.15 -11.92
C PRO A 402 -3.66 -6.86 -12.84
N GLN A 403 -4.38 -7.91 -13.29
CA GLN A 403 -5.62 -7.74 -14.06
C GLN A 403 -6.86 -7.51 -13.18
N GLN A 404 -6.70 -7.58 -11.85
CA GLN A 404 -7.73 -7.16 -10.89
C GLN A 404 -7.67 -5.64 -10.66
N LEU A 405 -8.62 -5.12 -9.86
CA LEU A 405 -8.65 -3.69 -9.56
C LEU A 405 -7.31 -3.24 -8.96
N PRO A 406 -6.67 -2.21 -9.53
CA PRO A 406 -5.42 -1.69 -8.99
C PRO A 406 -5.66 -0.95 -7.67
N GLN A 407 -4.58 -0.66 -6.96
CA GLN A 407 -4.60 0.28 -5.85
C GLN A 407 -5.10 1.65 -6.33
N VAL A 408 -6.00 2.26 -5.54
CA VAL A 408 -6.42 3.64 -5.79
C VAL A 408 -5.26 4.57 -5.43
N SER A 409 -4.79 5.34 -6.41
CA SER A 409 -3.81 6.40 -6.23
C SER A 409 -4.54 7.74 -6.18
N GLN A 410 -4.20 8.57 -5.21
CA GLN A 410 -4.76 9.91 -5.04
C GLN A 410 -3.82 10.98 -5.59
N GLY A 411 -2.52 10.73 -5.55
CA GLY A 411 -1.49 11.63 -6.02
C GLY A 411 -1.14 11.45 -7.49
N THR A 412 -0.59 12.50 -8.11
CA THR A 412 0.05 12.43 -9.43
C THR A 412 1.54 12.16 -9.26
N HIS A 413 2.06 11.20 -10.03
CA HIS A 413 3.46 10.78 -9.96
C HIS A 413 4.16 11.01 -11.28
N PRO A 414 5.41 11.53 -11.28
CA PRO A 414 6.19 11.75 -12.51
C PRO A 414 6.54 10.43 -13.23
N GLU A 415 6.70 9.35 -12.47
CA GLU A 415 6.90 8.00 -12.99
C GLU A 415 5.85 7.04 -12.39
N PRO A 416 5.53 5.89 -13.03
CA PRO A 416 4.43 5.01 -12.63
C PRO A 416 4.73 4.17 -11.38
N VAL A 417 5.23 4.79 -10.31
CA VAL A 417 5.58 4.13 -9.04
C VAL A 417 4.38 3.75 -8.18
N ASN A 418 3.20 4.26 -8.54
CA ASN A 418 1.90 3.88 -8.00
C ASN A 418 1.34 2.59 -8.62
N GLU A 419 1.83 2.19 -9.80
CA GLU A 419 1.50 0.88 -10.36
C GLU A 419 2.00 -0.24 -9.45
N SER A 420 1.35 -1.40 -9.54
CA SER A 420 1.81 -2.56 -8.78
C SER A 420 3.11 -3.13 -9.33
N ALA A 421 3.91 -3.74 -8.46
CA ALA A 421 5.15 -4.40 -8.88
C ALA A 421 4.91 -5.48 -9.94
N LEU A 422 3.81 -6.24 -9.84
CA LEU A 422 3.45 -7.22 -10.88
C LEU A 422 3.06 -6.55 -12.20
N GLN A 423 2.30 -5.45 -12.19
CA GLN A 423 1.99 -4.71 -13.41
C GLN A 423 3.26 -4.15 -14.04
N HIS A 424 4.15 -3.61 -13.22
CA HIS A 424 5.45 -3.12 -13.69
C HIS A 424 6.25 -4.24 -14.38
N LEU A 425 6.29 -5.45 -13.81
CA LEU A 425 6.98 -6.60 -14.40
C LEU A 425 6.33 -7.08 -15.72
N LEU A 426 5.00 -7.10 -15.79
CA LEU A 426 4.27 -7.46 -17.01
C LEU A 426 4.43 -6.42 -18.14
N GLY A 427 4.53 -5.14 -17.79
CA GLY A 427 4.50 -4.05 -18.76
C GLY A 427 3.18 -4.02 -19.52
N THR A 428 3.22 -4.21 -20.84
CA THR A 428 2.03 -4.22 -21.71
C THR A 428 1.36 -5.60 -21.85
N ALA A 429 2.01 -6.68 -21.39
CA ALA A 429 1.47 -8.03 -21.45
C ALA A 429 0.33 -8.20 -20.43
N LYS A 430 -0.61 -9.09 -20.70
CA LYS A 430 -1.70 -9.44 -19.77
C LYS A 430 -1.34 -10.61 -18.86
N THR A 431 -0.43 -11.45 -19.30
CA THR A 431 0.04 -12.60 -18.53
C THR A 431 1.55 -12.58 -18.41
N ILE A 432 2.06 -13.05 -17.26
CA ILE A 432 3.50 -13.16 -17.03
C ILE A 432 4.10 -14.24 -17.95
N SER A 433 5.28 -13.95 -18.51
CA SER A 433 6.03 -14.93 -19.30
C SER A 433 6.75 -15.93 -18.39
N ASP A 434 7.05 -17.12 -18.93
CA ASP A 434 7.72 -18.18 -18.20
C ASP A 434 9.17 -17.80 -17.79
N GLU A 435 9.77 -16.82 -18.45
CA GLU A 435 11.08 -16.26 -18.05
C GLU A 435 10.99 -15.34 -16.85
N MET A 436 9.84 -14.67 -16.64
CA MET A 436 9.63 -13.67 -15.61
C MET A 436 8.98 -14.22 -14.35
N GLY A 437 8.33 -15.40 -14.45
CA GLY A 437 7.63 -15.98 -13.31
C GLY A 437 6.65 -17.08 -13.68
N TYR A 438 5.62 -17.23 -12.84
CA TYR A 438 4.64 -18.31 -12.94
C TYR A 438 3.24 -17.75 -13.16
N PHE A 439 2.48 -18.40 -14.04
CA PHE A 439 1.07 -18.14 -14.24
C PHE A 439 0.25 -19.31 -13.73
N LEU A 440 -0.64 -19.08 -12.76
CA LEU A 440 -1.57 -20.09 -12.26
C LEU A 440 -2.77 -20.18 -13.21
N ASP A 441 -2.81 -21.20 -14.02
CA ASP A 441 -3.74 -21.34 -15.14
C ASP A 441 -5.14 -21.90 -14.78
N THR A 442 -5.32 -22.45 -13.58
CA THR A 442 -6.54 -23.15 -13.20
C THR A 442 -7.31 -22.44 -12.10
N THR A 443 -8.54 -21.97 -12.40
CA THR A 443 -9.43 -21.39 -11.40
C THR A 443 -10.36 -22.45 -10.78
N TYR A 444 -10.41 -22.46 -9.46
CA TYR A 444 -11.33 -23.26 -8.63
C TYR A 444 -12.56 -22.46 -8.21
N ARG A 445 -12.78 -21.27 -8.78
CA ARG A 445 -13.89 -20.38 -8.43
C ARG A 445 -14.88 -20.19 -9.56
N LEU A 446 -14.41 -19.94 -10.76
CA LEU A 446 -15.26 -19.55 -11.89
C LEU A 446 -15.86 -20.76 -12.58
N HIS A 447 -17.18 -20.70 -12.87
CA HIS A 447 -17.83 -21.67 -13.74
C HIS A 447 -17.22 -21.61 -15.16
N PRO A 448 -17.08 -22.73 -15.91
CA PRO A 448 -16.44 -22.73 -17.26
C PRO A 448 -17.00 -21.69 -18.23
N LEU A 449 -18.33 -21.47 -18.21
CA LEU A 449 -18.99 -20.47 -19.05
C LEU A 449 -18.67 -19.02 -18.68
N LEU A 450 -18.15 -18.76 -17.48
CA LEU A 450 -17.65 -17.46 -17.04
C LEU A 450 -16.12 -17.36 -17.19
N ALA A 451 -15.40 -18.44 -16.92
CA ALA A 451 -13.95 -18.47 -17.04
C ALA A 451 -13.48 -18.19 -18.47
N LYS A 452 -14.16 -18.78 -19.47
CA LYS A 452 -13.78 -18.65 -20.88
C LYS A 452 -13.76 -17.19 -21.39
N PRO A 453 -14.83 -16.37 -21.27
CA PRO A 453 -14.78 -14.97 -21.69
C PRO A 453 -13.79 -14.15 -20.87
N VAL A 454 -13.64 -14.39 -19.55
CA VAL A 454 -12.68 -13.71 -18.71
C VAL A 454 -11.25 -14.06 -19.14
N SER A 455 -10.95 -15.31 -19.40
CA SER A 455 -9.66 -15.79 -19.90
C SER A 455 -9.26 -15.08 -21.19
N ARG A 456 -10.18 -15.04 -22.16
CA ARG A 456 -9.95 -14.37 -23.45
C ARG A 456 -9.72 -12.87 -23.32
N LEU A 457 -10.46 -12.20 -22.43
CA LEU A 457 -10.37 -10.74 -22.25
C LEU A 457 -9.14 -10.31 -21.48
N GLN A 458 -8.74 -11.08 -20.45
CA GLN A 458 -7.75 -10.64 -19.47
C GLN A 458 -6.50 -11.52 -19.35
N TYR A 459 -6.56 -12.78 -19.83
CA TYR A 459 -5.48 -13.76 -19.58
C TYR A 459 -5.04 -14.52 -20.84
N GLU A 460 -5.21 -13.95 -22.01
CA GLU A 460 -4.69 -14.48 -23.29
C GLU A 460 -5.08 -15.94 -23.54
N ASP A 461 -6.30 -16.32 -23.14
CA ASP A 461 -6.87 -17.67 -23.18
C ASP A 461 -6.11 -18.72 -22.30
N ARG A 462 -5.19 -18.27 -21.40
CA ARG A 462 -4.42 -19.18 -20.53
C ARG A 462 -5.19 -19.66 -19.30
N LEU A 463 -6.27 -18.97 -18.86
CA LEU A 463 -7.02 -19.35 -17.66
C LEU A 463 -8.08 -20.40 -17.98
N HIS A 464 -8.04 -21.53 -17.26
CA HIS A 464 -8.98 -22.63 -17.39
C HIS A 464 -9.79 -22.84 -16.12
N SER A 465 -10.99 -23.38 -16.23
CA SER A 465 -11.82 -23.72 -15.06
C SER A 465 -11.62 -25.18 -14.67
N ASP A 466 -11.45 -25.43 -13.38
CA ASP A 466 -11.46 -26.79 -12.84
C ASP A 466 -12.82 -27.45 -13.05
N ASP A 467 -12.88 -28.76 -13.35
CA ASP A 467 -14.10 -29.50 -13.67
C ASP A 467 -15.17 -29.44 -12.56
N ARG A 468 -14.74 -29.33 -11.31
CA ARG A 468 -15.63 -29.19 -10.14
C ARG A 468 -16.48 -27.92 -10.20
N CYS A 469 -16.02 -26.89 -10.87
CA CYS A 469 -16.74 -25.63 -11.01
C CYS A 469 -17.95 -25.71 -11.95
N SER A 470 -18.02 -26.70 -12.82
CA SER A 470 -19.18 -26.95 -13.70
C SER A 470 -20.49 -27.25 -12.93
N LYS A 471 -20.36 -27.70 -11.66
CA LYS A 471 -21.48 -27.98 -10.77
C LYS A 471 -22.03 -26.76 -10.03
N ARG A 472 -21.42 -25.59 -10.19
CA ARG A 472 -21.84 -24.34 -9.52
C ARG A 472 -23.00 -23.72 -10.27
N ASN A 473 -24.17 -23.73 -9.66
CA ASN A 473 -25.41 -23.20 -10.23
C ASN A 473 -26.12 -22.32 -9.21
N LEU A 474 -26.70 -21.23 -9.67
CA LEU A 474 -27.73 -20.51 -8.92
C LEU A 474 -29.10 -21.15 -9.25
N LYS A 475 -29.97 -21.24 -8.25
CA LYS A 475 -31.32 -21.76 -8.46
C LYS A 475 -32.03 -20.87 -9.50
N ASP A 476 -32.63 -21.51 -10.49
CA ASP A 476 -33.44 -20.90 -11.57
C ASP A 476 -32.67 -19.93 -12.51
N ILE A 477 -31.33 -19.86 -12.42
CA ILE A 477 -30.51 -19.05 -13.32
C ILE A 477 -29.46 -19.95 -14.00
N LYS A 478 -29.47 -20.00 -15.32
CA LYS A 478 -28.42 -20.72 -16.07
C LYS A 478 -27.06 -20.06 -15.86
N PRO A 479 -25.99 -20.85 -15.66
CA PRO A 479 -24.65 -20.27 -15.61
C PRO A 479 -24.29 -19.54 -16.90
N GLY A 480 -23.59 -18.41 -16.82
CA GLY A 480 -23.11 -17.66 -17.99
C GLY A 480 -23.26 -16.16 -17.83
N LEU A 481 -22.93 -15.43 -18.90
CA LEU A 481 -23.14 -14.00 -19.00
C LEU A 481 -24.55 -13.71 -19.48
N HIS A 482 -25.32 -12.96 -18.70
CA HIS A 482 -26.67 -12.53 -19.03
C HIS A 482 -26.69 -11.03 -19.31
N ILE A 483 -27.13 -10.64 -20.50
CA ILE A 483 -27.30 -9.23 -20.89
C ILE A 483 -28.80 -8.91 -20.81
N ILE A 484 -29.15 -8.00 -19.92
CA ILE A 484 -30.53 -7.51 -19.76
C ILE A 484 -30.58 -6.07 -20.27
N ASN A 485 -31.27 -5.83 -21.37
CA ASN A 485 -31.53 -4.49 -21.87
C ASN A 485 -32.73 -3.90 -21.13
N MET A 486 -32.51 -2.93 -20.30
CA MET A 486 -33.58 -2.17 -19.65
C MET A 486 -33.89 -0.93 -20.45
N LEU A 487 -35.14 -0.83 -20.90
CA LEU A 487 -35.64 0.41 -21.50
C LEU A 487 -35.90 1.43 -20.36
N HIS A 488 -35.21 2.55 -20.41
CA HIS A 488 -35.46 3.64 -19.50
C HIS A 488 -35.75 4.94 -20.27
N THR A 489 -36.68 5.75 -19.78
CA THR A 489 -37.02 7.05 -20.35
C THR A 489 -36.20 8.11 -19.64
N GLY A 490 -35.06 8.50 -20.24
CA GLY A 490 -34.44 9.79 -19.98
C GLY A 490 -33.82 10.06 -18.61
N ASN A 491 -33.51 9.06 -17.79
CA ASN A 491 -32.73 9.29 -16.59
C ASN A 491 -31.27 9.60 -16.97
N THR A 492 -30.93 10.89 -16.93
CA THR A 492 -29.59 11.41 -17.23
C THR A 492 -28.74 11.61 -15.98
N THR A 493 -29.29 11.41 -14.78
CA THR A 493 -28.61 11.53 -13.51
C THR A 493 -28.29 10.14 -12.92
N LYS A 494 -27.11 10.03 -12.33
CA LYS A 494 -26.71 8.83 -11.56
C LYS A 494 -27.75 8.57 -10.46
N SER A 495 -28.26 7.36 -10.42
CA SER A 495 -29.03 6.86 -9.26
C SER A 495 -28.08 6.40 -8.19
#